data_196c865cd3ad686097523684857f4db2
#
_entry.id   196c865cd3ad686097523684857f4db2
#
_cell.length_a   1.000
_cell.length_b   1.000
_cell.length_c   1.000
_cell.angle_alpha   90.00
_cell.angle_beta   90.00
_cell.angle_gamma   90.00
#
_symmetry.space_group_name_H-M   'P 1'
#
loop_
_entity.id
_entity.type
_entity.pdbx_description
1 polymer ?
#
loop_
_entity_poly.entity_id
_entity_poly.type
_entity_poly.pdbx_seq_one_letter_code
_entity_poly.pdbx_strand_id
1 'polypeptide(L)'
;MVRGLDTTVRKLRRQVFEEVARLGFRANEENFEETLNDEVEAIPYRMVNDEKRYRESVYRARAILSERLRLAMGLSLRPEDKPVHLTAGMEASNISDKYYEPPLMQVIPSACEACEEKGYEVSNMCKGCLAHPCMEVCPKGAISMVKGKSYIDQSKCIKCGKCKSVCPYDAIAKKERPCAQACGVGAITSDKLGRAYVDPDKCVSCGMCMVNCPFGAISDKSQIFQLARALTEGDEIIAEIAPAFYGQFGDNITPRNLKAALEEMGFSEFYEVALGADIGAVAEAHHYVQKVTTGELPFLLTSCCPSWAMLAKKYFPDLIDEVSQELTPMVATARTIKQQHPNAKVVFIGPCAAKK
;
A
#
# COMPACT_ATOMS: atom_id res chain seq x y z
N MET A 1 -15.14 -2.24 -3.27
CA MET A 1 -14.04 -1.32 -2.90
C MET A 1 -14.40 -0.70 -1.56
N VAL A 2 -13.55 -0.87 -0.53
CA VAL A 2 -13.84 -0.43 0.88
C VAL A 2 -13.31 0.99 1.17
N ARG A 3 -13.22 1.87 0.17
CA ARG A 3 -12.81 3.26 0.38
C ARG A 3 -13.86 4.00 1.23
N GLY A 4 -13.41 4.77 2.21
CA GLY A 4 -14.29 5.53 3.11
C GLY A 4 -14.82 4.77 4.33
N LEU A 5 -14.71 3.44 4.38
CA LEU A 5 -15.15 2.66 5.53
C LEU A 5 -14.01 2.53 6.56
N ASP A 6 -14.32 2.73 7.84
CA ASP A 6 -13.39 2.49 8.94
C ASP A 6 -13.39 1.00 9.31
N THR A 7 -12.63 0.21 8.55
CA THR A 7 -12.55 -1.25 8.68
C THR A 7 -11.65 -1.67 9.84
N THR A 8 -11.84 -2.88 10.35
CA THR A 8 -10.96 -3.49 11.36
C THR A 8 -9.47 -3.46 10.92
N VAL A 9 -9.19 -3.65 9.62
CA VAL A 9 -7.83 -3.56 9.08
C VAL A 9 -7.25 -2.15 9.26
N ARG A 10 -8.04 -1.09 9.03
CA ARG A 10 -7.61 0.30 9.23
C ARG A 10 -7.38 0.61 10.69
N LYS A 11 -8.28 0.18 11.58
CA LYS A 11 -8.14 0.35 13.04
C LYS A 11 -6.88 -0.31 13.53
N LEU A 12 -6.64 -1.56 13.13
CA LEU A 12 -5.44 -2.30 13.50
C LEU A 12 -4.16 -1.60 13.01
N ARG A 13 -4.14 -1.09 11.75
CA ARG A 13 -2.98 -0.33 11.24
C ARG A 13 -2.72 0.92 12.07
N ARG A 14 -3.76 1.66 12.43
CA ARG A 14 -3.63 2.87 13.27
C ARG A 14 -3.04 2.52 14.63
N GLN A 15 -3.57 1.49 15.31
CA GLN A 15 -3.05 1.02 16.59
C GLN A 15 -1.57 0.60 16.51
N VAL A 16 -1.18 -0.09 15.43
CA VAL A 16 0.23 -0.45 15.20
C VAL A 16 1.10 0.80 15.06
N PHE A 17 0.65 1.79 14.31
CA PHE A 17 1.37 3.05 14.16
C PHE A 17 1.48 3.85 15.46
N GLU A 18 0.43 3.85 16.29
CA GLU A 18 0.44 4.45 17.62
C GLU A 18 1.47 3.78 18.54
N GLU A 19 1.51 2.44 18.59
CA GLU A 19 2.51 1.72 19.39
C GLU A 19 3.94 2.00 18.92
N VAL A 20 4.16 2.01 17.61
CA VAL A 20 5.49 2.29 17.03
C VAL A 20 5.90 3.75 17.27
N ALA A 21 4.97 4.71 17.16
CA ALA A 21 5.25 6.11 17.48
C ALA A 21 5.62 6.28 18.97
N ARG A 22 4.88 5.64 19.88
CA ARG A 22 5.22 5.65 21.33
C ARG A 22 6.62 5.14 21.60
N LEU A 23 7.03 4.05 20.92
CA LEU A 23 8.41 3.56 21.03
C LEU A 23 9.41 4.60 20.54
N GLY A 24 9.17 5.23 19.40
CA GLY A 24 10.07 6.25 18.84
C GLY A 24 10.21 7.47 19.74
N PHE A 25 9.11 7.94 20.35
CA PHE A 25 9.15 9.06 21.30
C PHE A 25 9.88 8.76 22.61
N ARG A 26 10.12 7.49 22.94
CA ARG A 26 10.88 7.06 24.12
C ARG A 26 12.34 6.76 23.80
N ALA A 27 12.80 6.98 22.58
CA ALA A 27 14.15 6.63 22.14
C ALA A 27 15.29 7.31 22.94
N ASN A 28 15.00 8.42 23.63
CA ASN A 28 15.95 9.14 24.47
C ASN A 28 15.93 8.71 25.96
N GLU A 29 15.09 7.73 26.32
CA GLU A 29 15.07 7.20 27.69
C GLU A 29 16.35 6.42 27.98
N GLU A 30 16.81 6.49 29.23
CA GLU A 30 17.96 5.70 29.70
C GLU A 30 17.68 4.20 29.53
N ASN A 31 18.62 3.45 28.99
CA ASN A 31 18.52 2.01 28.69
C ASN A 31 17.46 1.62 27.62
N PHE A 32 16.96 2.58 26.80
CA PHE A 32 15.97 2.27 25.77
C PHE A 32 16.44 1.17 24.81
N GLU A 33 17.66 1.25 24.30
CA GLU A 33 18.19 0.27 23.34
C GLU A 33 18.28 -1.14 23.95
N GLU A 34 18.53 -1.26 25.26
CA GLU A 34 18.58 -2.54 25.97
C GLU A 34 17.19 -3.17 26.12
N THR A 35 16.16 -2.35 26.35
CA THR A 35 14.79 -2.80 26.60
C THR A 35 13.94 -2.91 25.32
N LEU A 36 14.36 -2.28 24.23
CA LEU A 36 13.62 -2.15 22.98
C LEU A 36 13.13 -3.51 22.46
N ASN A 37 13.98 -4.53 22.48
CA ASN A 37 13.61 -5.85 21.96
C ASN A 37 12.46 -6.46 22.75
N ASP A 38 12.56 -6.45 24.08
CA ASP A 38 11.54 -7.03 24.96
C ASP A 38 10.21 -6.25 24.86
N GLU A 39 10.28 -4.94 24.74
CA GLU A 39 9.09 -4.10 24.57
C GLU A 39 8.38 -4.36 23.24
N VAL A 40 9.12 -4.44 22.15
CA VAL A 40 8.55 -4.75 20.82
C VAL A 40 7.94 -6.15 20.79
N GLU A 41 8.64 -7.15 21.37
CA GLU A 41 8.12 -8.53 21.48
C GLU A 41 6.86 -8.61 22.36
N ALA A 42 6.70 -7.72 23.35
CA ALA A 42 5.52 -7.67 24.22
C ALA A 42 4.28 -7.04 23.55
N ILE A 43 4.44 -6.16 22.56
CA ILE A 43 3.31 -5.44 21.92
C ILE A 43 2.24 -6.40 21.37
N PRO A 44 2.56 -7.46 20.60
CA PRO A 44 1.55 -8.40 20.10
C PRO A 44 0.72 -9.06 21.21
N TYR A 45 1.30 -9.26 22.39
CA TYR A 45 0.62 -9.86 23.54
C TYR A 45 -0.30 -8.87 24.25
N ARG A 46 0.07 -7.58 24.31
CA ARG A 46 -0.81 -6.52 24.83
C ARG A 46 -1.98 -6.21 23.92
N MET A 47 -1.77 -6.23 22.59
CA MET A 47 -2.78 -5.87 21.60
C MET A 47 -3.75 -7.01 21.29
N VAL A 48 -3.32 -8.29 21.43
CA VAL A 48 -4.08 -9.48 21.04
C VAL A 48 -4.15 -10.48 22.17
N ASN A 49 -5.36 -10.75 22.63
CA ASN A 49 -5.71 -11.78 23.61
C ASN A 49 -6.96 -12.57 23.13
N ASP A 50 -7.49 -13.47 23.94
CA ASP A 50 -8.67 -14.28 23.57
C ASP A 50 -9.92 -13.45 23.31
N GLU A 51 -10.08 -12.31 23.95
CA GLU A 51 -11.21 -11.40 23.77
C GLU A 51 -11.01 -10.45 22.56
N LYS A 52 -9.77 -10.07 22.30
CA LYS A 52 -9.38 -9.11 21.24
C LYS A 52 -8.55 -9.80 20.17
N ARG A 53 -9.14 -10.72 19.42
CA ARG A 53 -8.48 -11.41 18.33
C ARG A 53 -9.06 -10.98 16.97
N TYR A 54 -8.20 -10.81 15.99
CA TYR A 54 -8.55 -10.41 14.62
C TYR A 54 -8.61 -11.62 13.66
N ARG A 55 -8.32 -12.81 14.16
CA ARG A 55 -8.28 -14.07 13.44
C ARG A 55 -8.85 -15.19 14.31
N GLU A 56 -9.03 -16.34 13.71
CA GLU A 56 -9.52 -17.55 14.38
C GLU A 56 -8.59 -18.02 15.52
N SER A 57 -7.29 -17.71 15.40
CA SER A 57 -6.26 -18.10 16.37
C SER A 57 -5.53 -16.87 16.92
N VAL A 58 -5.35 -16.81 18.23
CA VAL A 58 -4.53 -15.80 18.92
C VAL A 58 -3.08 -15.86 18.45
N TYR A 59 -2.54 -17.06 18.23
CA TYR A 59 -1.17 -17.24 17.74
C TYR A 59 -0.99 -16.65 16.34
N ARG A 60 -1.93 -16.92 15.42
CA ARG A 60 -1.91 -16.36 14.07
C ARG A 60 -2.07 -14.84 14.10
N ALA A 61 -2.96 -14.32 14.93
CA ALA A 61 -3.17 -12.89 15.07
C ALA A 61 -1.90 -12.17 15.58
N ARG A 62 -1.22 -12.73 16.57
CA ARG A 62 0.07 -12.21 17.08
C ARG A 62 1.17 -12.29 16.04
N ALA A 63 1.30 -13.40 15.32
CA ALA A 63 2.28 -13.53 14.24
C ALA A 63 2.09 -12.47 13.13
N ILE A 64 0.85 -12.22 12.73
CA ILE A 64 0.51 -11.16 11.77
C ILE A 64 0.89 -9.78 12.32
N LEU A 65 0.59 -9.53 13.57
CA LEU A 65 0.86 -8.25 14.22
C LEU A 65 2.37 -7.99 14.35
N SER A 66 3.14 -9.01 14.68
CA SER A 66 4.60 -8.96 14.74
C SER A 66 5.21 -8.51 13.41
N GLU A 67 4.75 -9.07 12.29
CA GLU A 67 5.23 -8.64 10.97
C GLU A 67 4.78 -7.22 10.61
N ARG A 68 3.58 -6.81 11.04
CA ARG A 68 3.12 -5.42 10.86
C ARG A 68 3.93 -4.41 11.64
N LEU A 69 4.33 -4.74 12.86
CA LEU A 69 5.22 -3.91 13.68
C LEU A 69 6.55 -3.71 12.98
N ARG A 70 7.17 -4.77 12.45
CA ARG A 70 8.40 -4.66 11.68
C ARG A 70 8.26 -3.69 10.50
N LEU A 71 7.22 -3.86 9.68
CA LEU A 71 6.98 -2.96 8.54
C LEU A 71 6.70 -1.53 9.00
N ALA A 72 6.00 -1.33 10.13
CA ALA A 72 5.76 0.00 10.69
C ALA A 72 7.04 0.67 11.23
N MET A 73 8.02 -0.12 11.68
CA MET A 73 9.35 0.34 12.07
C MET A 73 10.32 0.50 10.87
N GLY A 74 9.84 0.27 9.64
CA GLY A 74 10.65 0.38 8.42
C GLY A 74 11.48 -0.85 8.08
N LEU A 75 11.32 -1.95 8.83
CA LEU A 75 12.02 -3.21 8.62
C LEU A 75 11.35 -4.07 7.52
N SER A 76 12.11 -4.98 6.94
CA SER A 76 11.54 -6.04 6.09
C SER A 76 10.92 -7.14 6.94
N LEU A 77 10.03 -7.94 6.33
CA LEU A 77 9.47 -9.14 6.97
C LEU A 77 10.61 -10.08 7.41
N ARG A 78 10.34 -10.86 8.46
CA ARG A 78 11.28 -11.91 8.87
C ARG A 78 11.37 -13.00 7.79
N PRO A 79 12.55 -13.58 7.59
CA PRO A 79 12.68 -14.76 6.74
C PRO A 79 11.87 -15.93 7.32
N GLU A 80 11.30 -16.77 6.44
CA GLU A 80 10.49 -17.91 6.86
C GLU A 80 11.32 -19.12 7.30
N ASP A 81 12.59 -19.18 6.94
CA ASP A 81 13.50 -20.31 7.10
C ASP A 81 14.34 -20.30 8.37
N LYS A 82 14.33 -19.17 9.11
CA LYS A 82 15.10 -19.04 10.36
C LYS A 82 14.41 -18.12 11.38
N PRO A 83 14.60 -18.39 12.69
CA PRO A 83 14.10 -17.52 13.74
C PRO A 83 14.92 -16.22 13.79
N VAL A 84 14.21 -15.09 13.90
CA VAL A 84 14.80 -13.75 13.99
C VAL A 84 13.95 -12.90 14.93
N HIS A 85 14.59 -12.10 15.80
CA HIS A 85 13.90 -11.15 16.68
C HIS A 85 13.12 -10.09 15.91
N LEU A 86 12.07 -9.53 16.54
CA LEU A 86 11.27 -8.48 15.90
C LEU A 86 12.07 -7.21 15.62
N THR A 87 13.10 -6.94 16.39
CA THR A 87 13.97 -5.77 16.24
C THR A 87 15.19 -6.00 15.35
N ALA A 88 15.41 -7.24 14.86
CA ALA A 88 16.58 -7.51 14.03
C ALA A 88 16.60 -6.61 12.78
N GLY A 89 17.70 -5.90 12.58
CA GLY A 89 17.88 -4.89 11.54
C GLY A 89 17.52 -3.46 11.97
N MET A 90 17.16 -3.23 13.24
CA MET A 90 16.88 -1.88 13.75
C MET A 90 18.08 -0.95 13.62
N GLU A 91 19.30 -1.45 13.76
CA GLU A 91 20.54 -0.68 13.55
C GLU A 91 20.55 0.04 12.19
N ALA A 92 20.11 -0.68 11.14
CA ALA A 92 19.96 -0.10 9.81
C ALA A 92 18.68 0.75 9.65
N SER A 93 17.69 0.60 10.54
CA SER A 93 16.42 1.33 10.52
C SER A 93 16.47 2.61 11.35
N ASN A 94 17.46 2.72 12.21
CA ASN A 94 17.67 3.81 13.15
C ASN A 94 18.41 5.01 12.53
N ILE A 95 18.63 4.99 11.23
CA ILE A 95 19.30 6.04 10.46
C ILE A 95 18.26 6.99 9.93
N SER A 96 18.39 8.28 10.21
CA SER A 96 17.46 9.33 9.75
C SER A 96 17.36 9.43 8.23
N ASP A 97 18.38 9.04 7.49
CA ASP A 97 18.48 9.11 6.03
C ASP A 97 18.22 7.76 5.34
N LYS A 98 17.39 6.92 5.94
CA LYS A 98 17.14 5.59 5.39
C LYS A 98 16.34 5.61 4.09
N TYR A 99 16.89 5.01 3.05
CA TYR A 99 16.16 4.65 1.84
C TYR A 99 15.44 3.31 2.01
N TYR A 100 14.21 3.23 1.50
CA TYR A 100 13.51 1.95 1.42
C TYR A 100 13.95 1.17 0.19
N GLU A 101 14.51 0.00 0.43
CA GLU A 101 14.75 -0.96 -0.65
C GLU A 101 13.43 -1.56 -1.15
N PRO A 102 13.23 -1.67 -2.45
CA PRO A 102 12.11 -2.42 -3.02
C PRO A 102 12.11 -3.90 -2.57
N PRO A 103 10.95 -4.54 -2.49
CA PRO A 103 9.63 -3.98 -2.75
C PRO A 103 9.08 -3.20 -1.55
N LEU A 104 8.49 -2.03 -1.83
CA LEU A 104 7.82 -1.22 -0.80
C LEU A 104 6.58 -1.95 -0.27
N MET A 105 5.79 -2.56 -1.16
CA MET A 105 4.62 -3.38 -0.81
C MET A 105 5.05 -4.80 -0.49
N GLN A 106 4.75 -5.26 0.71
CA GLN A 106 5.09 -6.60 1.18
C GLN A 106 3.83 -7.39 1.55
N VAL A 107 3.86 -8.69 1.28
CA VAL A 107 2.78 -9.61 1.65
C VAL A 107 3.18 -10.32 2.92
N ILE A 108 2.41 -10.14 3.99
CA ILE A 108 2.57 -10.86 5.25
C ILE A 108 2.06 -12.29 5.06
N PRO A 109 2.93 -13.32 5.09
CA PRO A 109 2.55 -14.68 4.71
C PRO A 109 1.45 -15.26 5.60
N SER A 110 1.56 -15.06 6.92
CA SER A 110 0.59 -15.53 7.91
C SER A 110 -0.79 -14.84 7.79
N ALA A 111 -0.87 -13.68 7.14
CA ALA A 111 -2.12 -12.96 6.91
C ALA A 111 -2.77 -13.28 5.56
N CYS A 112 -2.03 -13.87 4.62
CA CYS A 112 -2.54 -14.17 3.29
C CYS A 112 -3.39 -15.43 3.30
N GLU A 113 -4.63 -15.34 2.80
CA GLU A 113 -5.58 -16.46 2.72
C GLU A 113 -5.44 -17.27 1.41
N ALA A 114 -4.35 -17.10 0.67
CA ALA A 114 -4.12 -17.80 -0.60
C ALA A 114 -5.37 -17.83 -1.51
N CYS A 115 -6.02 -16.66 -1.63
CA CYS A 115 -7.26 -16.54 -2.43
C CYS A 115 -7.04 -17.12 -3.82
N GLU A 116 -8.06 -17.84 -4.32
CA GLU A 116 -8.01 -18.43 -5.64
C GLU A 116 -7.69 -17.35 -6.70
N GLU A 117 -6.89 -17.73 -7.67
CA GLU A 117 -6.70 -16.95 -8.88
C GLU A 117 -7.99 -16.92 -9.70
N LYS A 118 -7.96 -16.35 -10.87
CA LYS A 118 -9.12 -16.26 -11.73
C LYS A 118 -9.78 -17.63 -11.96
N GLY A 119 -11.09 -17.73 -11.71
CA GLY A 119 -11.86 -18.94 -11.89
C GLY A 119 -13.37 -18.67 -11.96
N TYR A 120 -14.12 -19.71 -12.23
CA TYR A 120 -15.59 -19.68 -12.18
C TYR A 120 -16.09 -20.85 -11.36
N GLU A 121 -17.07 -20.62 -10.51
CA GLU A 121 -17.68 -21.64 -9.68
C GLU A 121 -19.20 -21.51 -9.72
N VAL A 122 -19.89 -22.66 -9.66
CA VAL A 122 -21.35 -22.70 -9.57
C VAL A 122 -21.77 -22.54 -8.12
N SER A 123 -22.55 -21.55 -7.83
CA SER A 123 -23.12 -21.28 -6.50
C SER A 123 -24.38 -22.11 -6.23
N ASN A 124 -24.86 -22.05 -4.99
CA ASN A 124 -26.12 -22.68 -4.59
C ASN A 124 -27.37 -22.15 -5.30
N MET A 125 -27.27 -21.02 -5.98
CA MET A 125 -28.35 -20.42 -6.79
C MET A 125 -28.67 -21.24 -8.05
N CYS A 126 -27.81 -22.18 -8.45
CA CYS A 126 -28.07 -23.03 -9.61
C CYS A 126 -29.36 -23.85 -9.43
N LYS A 127 -30.28 -23.73 -10.39
CA LYS A 127 -31.58 -24.43 -10.39
C LYS A 127 -31.56 -25.75 -11.17
N GLY A 128 -30.43 -26.09 -11.83
CA GLY A 128 -30.36 -27.27 -12.70
C GLY A 128 -31.35 -27.16 -13.87
N CYS A 129 -31.44 -25.98 -14.50
CA CYS A 129 -32.40 -25.67 -15.55
C CYS A 129 -32.31 -26.65 -16.74
N LEU A 130 -33.43 -26.98 -17.37
CA LEU A 130 -33.48 -27.98 -18.44
C LEU A 130 -32.70 -27.55 -19.70
N ALA A 131 -32.61 -26.25 -20.00
CA ALA A 131 -31.92 -25.73 -21.17
C ALA A 131 -30.41 -25.77 -21.07
N HIS A 132 -29.84 -25.89 -19.86
CA HIS A 132 -28.39 -25.95 -19.58
C HIS A 132 -27.51 -24.97 -20.41
N PRO A 133 -27.87 -23.66 -20.57
CA PRO A 133 -27.15 -22.77 -21.48
C PRO A 133 -25.65 -22.65 -21.15
N CYS A 134 -25.28 -22.82 -19.87
CA CYS A 134 -23.88 -22.80 -19.45
C CYS A 134 -23.06 -23.97 -19.98
N MET A 135 -23.68 -25.13 -20.20
CA MET A 135 -23.04 -26.30 -20.81
C MET A 135 -22.88 -26.12 -22.31
N GLU A 136 -23.97 -25.69 -22.98
CA GLU A 136 -24.01 -25.48 -24.44
C GLU A 136 -22.99 -24.44 -24.91
N VAL A 137 -22.80 -23.36 -24.14
CA VAL A 137 -21.86 -22.28 -24.51
C VAL A 137 -20.40 -22.61 -24.20
N CYS A 138 -20.12 -23.70 -23.48
CA CYS A 138 -18.77 -24.03 -23.05
C CYS A 138 -17.91 -24.61 -24.16
N PRO A 139 -16.90 -23.90 -24.69
CA PRO A 139 -16.12 -24.38 -25.85
C PRO A 139 -15.21 -25.57 -25.52
N LYS A 140 -15.04 -25.88 -24.25
CA LYS A 140 -14.19 -27.00 -23.76
C LYS A 140 -15.00 -28.14 -23.11
N GLY A 141 -16.34 -28.05 -23.13
CA GLY A 141 -17.17 -29.05 -22.45
C GLY A 141 -16.80 -29.25 -20.96
N ALA A 142 -16.36 -28.17 -20.32
CA ALA A 142 -15.88 -28.23 -18.93
C ALA A 142 -17.03 -28.22 -17.90
N ILE A 143 -18.29 -28.21 -18.34
CA ILE A 143 -19.44 -28.13 -17.45
C ILE A 143 -20.27 -29.40 -17.59
N SER A 144 -20.57 -30.02 -16.45
CA SER A 144 -21.41 -31.22 -16.36
C SER A 144 -22.47 -31.05 -15.27
N MET A 145 -23.47 -31.93 -15.27
CA MET A 145 -24.46 -31.98 -14.20
C MET A 145 -24.03 -32.97 -13.12
N VAL A 146 -23.99 -32.51 -11.88
CA VAL A 146 -23.68 -33.30 -10.69
C VAL A 146 -24.74 -33.07 -9.63
N LYS A 147 -25.43 -34.08 -9.21
CA LYS A 147 -26.50 -34.00 -8.19
C LYS A 147 -27.54 -32.91 -8.49
N GLY A 148 -27.96 -32.79 -9.75
CA GLY A 148 -28.99 -31.81 -10.19
C GLY A 148 -28.51 -30.37 -10.29
N LYS A 149 -27.22 -30.10 -10.18
CA LYS A 149 -26.61 -28.78 -10.36
C LYS A 149 -25.46 -28.83 -11.35
N SER A 150 -25.21 -27.73 -12.05
CA SER A 150 -24.04 -27.62 -12.90
C SER A 150 -22.75 -27.66 -12.03
N TYR A 151 -21.73 -28.31 -12.57
CA TYR A 151 -20.40 -28.39 -11.99
C TYR A 151 -19.36 -27.99 -13.06
N ILE A 152 -18.37 -27.17 -12.68
CA ILE A 152 -17.32 -26.74 -13.58
C ILE A 152 -16.03 -27.51 -13.25
N ASP A 153 -15.57 -28.35 -14.17
CA ASP A 153 -14.29 -29.00 -14.07
C ASP A 153 -13.15 -28.00 -14.30
N GLN A 154 -12.47 -27.62 -13.21
CA GLN A 154 -11.41 -26.62 -13.26
C GLN A 154 -10.20 -27.04 -14.08
N SER A 155 -9.99 -28.34 -14.31
CA SER A 155 -8.88 -28.85 -15.13
C SER A 155 -9.10 -28.61 -16.61
N LYS A 156 -10.37 -28.58 -17.06
CA LYS A 156 -10.78 -28.32 -18.46
C LYS A 156 -11.14 -26.85 -18.70
N CYS A 157 -11.42 -26.12 -17.63
CA CYS A 157 -11.93 -24.75 -17.72
C CYS A 157 -10.84 -23.76 -18.15
N ILE A 158 -11.03 -23.12 -19.31
CA ILE A 158 -10.13 -22.05 -19.81
C ILE A 158 -10.45 -20.67 -19.24
N LYS A 159 -11.33 -20.59 -18.27
CA LYS A 159 -11.69 -19.35 -17.53
C LYS A 159 -12.20 -18.20 -18.42
N CYS A 160 -12.88 -18.50 -19.52
CA CYS A 160 -13.35 -17.52 -20.51
C CYS A 160 -14.61 -16.73 -20.08
N GLY A 161 -15.40 -17.24 -19.14
CA GLY A 161 -16.57 -16.54 -18.57
C GLY A 161 -17.86 -16.67 -19.37
N LYS A 162 -17.91 -17.31 -20.53
CA LYS A 162 -19.11 -17.45 -21.36
C LYS A 162 -20.27 -18.09 -20.59
N CYS A 163 -20.00 -19.08 -19.74
CA CYS A 163 -21.02 -19.73 -18.91
C CYS A 163 -21.70 -18.77 -17.93
N LYS A 164 -20.96 -17.81 -17.38
CA LYS A 164 -21.52 -16.77 -16.50
C LYS A 164 -22.48 -15.84 -17.26
N SER A 165 -22.10 -15.40 -18.46
CA SER A 165 -22.88 -14.42 -19.22
C SER A 165 -24.24 -14.95 -19.71
N VAL A 166 -24.41 -16.27 -19.81
CA VAL A 166 -25.66 -16.91 -20.27
C VAL A 166 -26.51 -17.49 -19.15
N CYS A 167 -26.04 -17.47 -17.90
CA CYS A 167 -26.80 -18.01 -16.79
C CYS A 167 -27.93 -17.06 -16.36
N PRO A 168 -29.22 -17.41 -16.54
CA PRO A 168 -30.35 -16.51 -16.21
C PRO A 168 -30.53 -16.32 -14.70
N TYR A 169 -29.90 -17.15 -13.88
CA TYR A 169 -29.96 -17.08 -12.42
C TYR A 169 -28.71 -16.44 -11.79
N ASP A 170 -27.77 -15.94 -12.60
CA ASP A 170 -26.45 -15.46 -12.15
C ASP A 170 -25.77 -16.43 -11.14
N ALA A 171 -26.03 -17.74 -11.33
CA ALA A 171 -25.54 -18.78 -10.44
C ALA A 171 -24.07 -19.11 -10.59
N ILE A 172 -23.39 -18.52 -11.58
CA ILE A 172 -21.95 -18.76 -11.82
C ILE A 172 -21.15 -17.54 -11.36
N ALA A 173 -20.47 -17.70 -10.24
CA ALA A 173 -19.63 -16.67 -9.64
C ALA A 173 -18.23 -16.65 -10.30
N LYS A 174 -17.75 -15.43 -10.63
CA LYS A 174 -16.35 -15.22 -10.98
C LYS A 174 -15.53 -15.14 -9.69
N LYS A 175 -14.60 -16.04 -9.51
CA LYS A 175 -13.60 -15.94 -8.45
C LYS A 175 -12.38 -15.20 -8.98
N GLU A 176 -11.88 -14.26 -8.21
CA GLU A 176 -10.69 -13.51 -8.56
C GLU A 176 -10.06 -12.96 -7.28
N ARG A 177 -8.75 -13.11 -7.16
CA ARG A 177 -7.98 -12.61 -6.02
C ARG A 177 -8.08 -11.08 -5.98
N PRO A 178 -8.62 -10.46 -4.91
CA PRO A 178 -8.90 -9.01 -4.89
C PRO A 178 -7.65 -8.14 -5.10
N CYS A 179 -6.50 -8.55 -4.56
CA CYS A 179 -5.23 -7.81 -4.76
C CYS A 179 -4.73 -7.89 -6.19
N ALA A 180 -4.90 -9.04 -6.88
CA ALA A 180 -4.52 -9.20 -8.29
C ALA A 180 -5.49 -8.45 -9.21
N GLN A 181 -6.79 -8.51 -8.92
CA GLN A 181 -7.82 -7.75 -9.65
C GLN A 181 -7.58 -6.24 -9.59
N ALA A 182 -7.10 -5.74 -8.45
CA ALA A 182 -6.80 -4.32 -8.26
C ALA A 182 -5.45 -3.90 -8.87
N CYS A 183 -4.63 -4.84 -9.31
CA CYS A 183 -3.30 -4.56 -9.86
C CYS A 183 -3.38 -4.27 -11.36
N GLY A 184 -3.33 -2.99 -11.75
CA GLY A 184 -3.40 -2.57 -13.15
C GLY A 184 -2.24 -3.04 -14.02
N VAL A 185 -1.12 -3.42 -13.41
CA VAL A 185 0.11 -3.87 -14.11
C VAL A 185 0.35 -5.38 -14.00
N GLY A 186 -0.56 -6.14 -13.38
CA GLY A 186 -0.41 -7.59 -13.26
C GLY A 186 0.80 -8.05 -12.42
N ALA A 187 1.26 -7.23 -11.47
CA ALA A 187 2.43 -7.54 -10.63
C ALA A 187 2.13 -8.54 -9.50
N ILE A 188 0.87 -8.98 -9.31
CA ILE A 188 0.50 -9.93 -8.26
C ILE A 188 0.40 -11.33 -8.87
N THR A 189 1.28 -12.20 -8.41
CA THR A 189 1.34 -13.62 -8.77
C THR A 189 1.13 -14.50 -7.54
N SER A 190 1.28 -15.81 -7.68
CA SER A 190 1.26 -16.77 -6.57
C SER A 190 2.66 -17.31 -6.27
N ASP A 191 2.95 -17.48 -4.99
CA ASP A 191 4.08 -18.29 -4.55
C ASP A 191 3.76 -19.81 -4.63
N LYS A 192 4.71 -20.64 -4.20
CA LYS A 192 4.57 -22.13 -4.21
C LYS A 192 3.43 -22.63 -3.31
N LEU A 193 2.99 -21.84 -2.35
CA LEU A 193 1.89 -22.16 -1.42
C LEU A 193 0.57 -21.49 -1.84
N GLY A 194 0.50 -20.91 -3.02
CA GLY A 194 -0.68 -20.22 -3.51
C GLY A 194 -0.92 -18.83 -2.88
N ARG A 195 -0.02 -18.33 -2.02
CA ARG A 195 -0.12 -17.00 -1.42
C ARG A 195 0.24 -15.94 -2.45
N ALA A 196 -0.28 -14.70 -2.25
CA ALA A 196 0.08 -13.59 -3.12
C ALA A 196 1.58 -13.28 -3.02
N TYR A 197 2.19 -13.05 -4.17
CA TYR A 197 3.56 -12.57 -4.31
C TYR A 197 3.56 -11.30 -5.16
N VAL A 198 4.31 -10.28 -4.74
CA VAL A 198 4.46 -9.03 -5.48
C VAL A 198 5.74 -9.10 -6.29
N ASP A 199 5.60 -9.16 -7.61
CA ASP A 199 6.72 -9.13 -8.55
C ASP A 199 7.34 -7.72 -8.57
N PRO A 200 8.57 -7.50 -8.05
CA PRO A 200 9.17 -6.17 -7.95
C PRO A 200 9.48 -5.56 -9.33
N ASP A 201 9.73 -6.38 -10.33
CA ASP A 201 10.08 -5.90 -11.68
C ASP A 201 8.85 -5.29 -12.38
N LYS A 202 7.65 -5.78 -12.06
CA LYS A 202 6.38 -5.26 -12.58
C LYS A 202 5.75 -4.20 -11.66
N CYS A 203 6.03 -4.26 -10.37
CA CYS A 203 5.37 -3.40 -9.40
C CYS A 203 5.74 -1.92 -9.62
N VAL A 204 4.73 -1.05 -9.56
CA VAL A 204 4.87 0.41 -9.63
C VAL A 204 4.53 1.09 -8.29
N SER A 205 4.52 0.37 -7.20
CA SER A 205 4.33 0.85 -5.81
C SER A 205 3.06 1.68 -5.57
N CYS A 206 2.00 1.53 -6.39
CA CYS A 206 0.78 2.32 -6.29
C CYS A 206 -0.10 2.03 -5.05
N GLY A 207 0.14 0.92 -4.33
CA GLY A 207 -0.59 0.56 -3.11
C GLY A 207 -2.01 0.01 -3.30
N MET A 208 -2.51 -0.14 -4.53
CA MET A 208 -3.89 -0.60 -4.79
C MET A 208 -4.17 -2.01 -4.26
N CYS A 209 -3.17 -2.90 -4.31
CA CYS A 209 -3.27 -4.25 -3.75
C CYS A 209 -3.49 -4.24 -2.24
N MET A 210 -2.85 -3.31 -1.51
CA MET A 210 -3.01 -3.14 -0.07
C MET A 210 -4.42 -2.66 0.29
N VAL A 211 -4.96 -1.68 -0.45
CA VAL A 211 -6.30 -1.12 -0.21
C VAL A 211 -7.40 -2.15 -0.47
N ASN A 212 -7.20 -3.04 -1.43
CA ASN A 212 -8.20 -4.01 -1.85
C ASN A 212 -8.07 -5.39 -1.20
N CYS A 213 -7.05 -5.61 -0.36
CA CYS A 213 -6.92 -6.87 0.39
C CYS A 213 -7.85 -6.88 1.61
N PRO A 214 -8.95 -7.68 1.63
CA PRO A 214 -9.88 -7.70 2.77
C PRO A 214 -9.26 -8.30 4.03
N PHE A 215 -8.22 -9.10 3.87
CA PHE A 215 -7.48 -9.71 4.98
C PHE A 215 -6.38 -8.80 5.53
N GLY A 216 -6.12 -7.67 4.87
CA GLY A 216 -5.01 -6.79 5.23
C GLY A 216 -3.65 -7.48 5.17
N ALA A 217 -3.49 -8.48 4.30
CA ALA A 217 -2.24 -9.23 4.18
C ALA A 217 -1.11 -8.41 3.52
N ILE A 218 -1.44 -7.34 2.82
CA ILE A 218 -0.44 -6.50 2.16
C ILE A 218 -0.26 -5.23 2.96
N SER A 219 0.99 -4.89 3.24
CA SER A 219 1.37 -3.68 3.95
C SER A 219 2.62 -3.06 3.33
N ASP A 220 2.79 -1.78 3.59
CA ASP A 220 3.95 -0.99 3.19
C ASP A 220 4.88 -0.76 4.38
N LYS A 221 6.14 -0.47 4.10
CA LYS A 221 7.09 0.00 5.11
C LYS A 221 6.74 1.43 5.52
N SER A 222 7.02 1.80 6.76
CA SER A 222 6.74 3.14 7.32
C SER A 222 7.98 3.75 7.97
N GLN A 223 8.02 5.08 8.07
CA GLN A 223 9.06 5.85 8.74
C GLN A 223 8.58 6.48 10.05
N ILE A 224 7.48 5.99 10.61
CA ILE A 224 6.89 6.57 11.84
C ILE A 224 7.86 6.47 13.02
N PHE A 225 8.60 5.36 13.17
CA PHE A 225 9.57 5.19 14.24
C PHE A 225 10.70 6.23 14.12
N GLN A 226 11.28 6.35 12.93
CA GLN A 226 12.38 7.29 12.65
C GLN A 226 11.93 8.75 12.85
N LEU A 227 10.72 9.08 12.41
CA LEU A 227 10.15 10.41 12.62
C LEU A 227 9.95 10.72 14.10
N ALA A 228 9.30 9.82 14.86
CA ALA A 228 9.06 10.03 16.28
C ALA A 228 10.37 10.19 17.07
N ARG A 229 11.38 9.38 16.73
CA ARG A 229 12.72 9.51 17.29
C ARG A 229 13.36 10.87 16.95
N ALA A 230 13.37 11.27 15.68
CA ALA A 230 13.95 12.53 15.26
C ALA A 230 13.32 13.75 15.94
N LEU A 231 11.99 13.70 16.17
CA LEU A 231 11.30 14.76 16.93
C LEU A 231 11.76 14.89 18.38
N THR A 232 12.31 13.82 18.99
CA THR A 232 12.84 13.85 20.35
C THR A 232 14.32 14.20 20.43
N GLU A 233 15.07 14.00 19.34
CA GLU A 233 16.52 14.28 19.28
C GLU A 233 16.83 15.77 19.11
N GLY A 234 15.83 16.61 18.89
CA GLY A 234 15.97 18.08 18.76
C GLY A 234 16.43 18.55 17.38
N ASP A 235 16.29 17.70 16.37
CA ASP A 235 16.50 18.10 14.98
C ASP A 235 15.50 19.16 14.52
N GLU A 236 15.92 20.05 13.64
CA GLU A 236 14.98 20.92 12.92
C GLU A 236 14.20 20.09 11.92
N ILE A 237 12.91 19.83 12.20
CA ILE A 237 12.03 19.00 11.36
C ILE A 237 10.92 19.85 10.80
N ILE A 238 10.82 19.89 9.48
CA ILE A 238 9.80 20.66 8.75
C ILE A 238 8.84 19.71 8.07
N ALA A 239 7.54 19.90 8.32
CA ALA A 239 6.49 19.13 7.70
C ALA A 239 6.12 19.71 6.33
N GLU A 240 6.04 18.86 5.30
CA GLU A 240 5.32 19.17 4.07
C GLU A 240 4.12 18.23 3.92
N ILE A 241 2.92 18.80 3.78
CA ILE A 241 1.69 18.01 3.80
C ILE A 241 0.99 17.98 2.43
N ALA A 242 0.53 16.78 2.06
CA ALA A 242 -0.23 16.61 0.82
C ALA A 242 -1.60 17.29 0.90
N PRO A 243 -2.12 17.89 -0.19
CA PRO A 243 -3.44 18.54 -0.22
C PRO A 243 -4.60 17.64 0.22
N ALA A 244 -4.41 16.32 0.17
CA ALA A 244 -5.40 15.34 0.63
C ALA A 244 -5.73 15.42 2.14
N PHE A 245 -5.05 16.25 2.92
CA PHE A 245 -5.36 16.45 4.34
C PHE A 245 -6.71 17.16 4.56
N TYR A 246 -7.13 17.97 3.63
CA TYR A 246 -8.42 18.67 3.71
C TYR A 246 -9.57 17.66 3.92
N GLY A 247 -10.40 17.91 4.92
CA GLY A 247 -11.53 17.06 5.28
C GLY A 247 -11.18 15.72 5.96
N GLN A 248 -9.88 15.44 6.24
CA GLN A 248 -9.49 14.19 6.93
C GLN A 248 -9.72 14.22 8.44
N PHE A 249 -9.72 15.40 9.03
CA PHE A 249 -9.79 15.61 10.49
C PHE A 249 -11.15 16.16 10.95
N GLY A 250 -12.14 16.19 10.06
CA GLY A 250 -13.47 16.76 10.30
C GLY A 250 -13.58 18.23 9.90
N ASP A 251 -14.83 18.69 9.77
CA ASP A 251 -15.16 19.99 9.17
C ASP A 251 -14.66 21.19 9.98
N ASN A 252 -14.40 21.01 11.28
CA ASN A 252 -13.96 22.07 12.19
C ASN A 252 -12.43 22.23 12.25
N ILE A 253 -11.66 21.37 11.57
CA ILE A 253 -10.20 21.42 11.57
C ILE A 253 -9.71 22.17 10.35
N THR A 254 -9.19 23.37 10.61
CA THR A 254 -8.58 24.23 9.59
C THR A 254 -7.09 23.90 9.40
N PRO A 255 -6.45 24.34 8.29
CA PRO A 255 -4.99 24.25 8.14
C PRO A 255 -4.22 24.87 9.30
N ARG A 256 -4.75 25.97 9.88
CA ARG A 256 -4.15 26.63 11.05
C ARG A 256 -4.16 25.74 12.30
N ASN A 257 -5.26 25.02 12.55
CA ASN A 257 -5.32 24.07 13.66
C ASN A 257 -4.32 22.92 13.45
N LEU A 258 -4.20 22.45 12.22
CA LEU A 258 -3.25 21.38 11.91
C LEU A 258 -1.81 21.85 12.07
N LYS A 259 -1.49 23.07 11.62
CA LYS A 259 -0.17 23.69 11.84
C LYS A 259 0.17 23.74 13.33
N ALA A 260 -0.74 24.28 14.14
CA ALA A 260 -0.54 24.36 15.60
C ALA A 260 -0.32 22.97 16.23
N ALA A 261 -1.08 21.95 15.79
CA ALA A 261 -0.91 20.60 16.29
C ALA A 261 0.46 19.99 15.91
N LEU A 262 0.95 20.27 14.70
CA LEU A 262 2.30 19.83 14.26
C LEU A 262 3.40 20.54 15.05
N GLU A 263 3.26 21.84 15.30
CA GLU A 263 4.18 22.61 16.13
C GLU A 263 4.21 22.06 17.57
N GLU A 264 3.05 21.71 18.15
CA GLU A 264 2.96 21.06 19.46
C GLU A 264 3.63 19.66 19.47
N MET A 265 3.62 18.96 18.35
CA MET A 265 4.30 17.67 18.20
C MET A 265 5.84 17.81 18.04
N GLY A 266 6.37 19.04 17.87
CA GLY A 266 7.80 19.29 17.74
C GLY A 266 8.28 19.59 16.32
N PHE A 267 7.39 19.75 15.34
CA PHE A 267 7.79 20.27 14.04
C PHE A 267 8.09 21.76 14.11
N SER A 268 9.17 22.18 13.44
CA SER A 268 9.59 23.59 13.44
C SER A 268 8.72 24.44 12.53
N GLU A 269 8.33 23.92 11.38
CA GLU A 269 7.49 24.58 10.39
C GLU A 269 6.59 23.63 9.61
N PHE A 270 5.65 24.21 8.88
CA PHE A 270 4.65 23.50 8.08
C PHE A 270 4.49 24.14 6.70
N TYR A 271 4.56 23.35 5.64
CA TYR A 271 4.34 23.75 4.26
C TYR A 271 3.26 22.88 3.60
N GLU A 272 2.47 23.48 2.71
CA GLU A 272 1.54 22.74 1.85
C GLU A 272 2.22 22.36 0.53
N VAL A 273 2.18 21.08 0.18
CA VAL A 273 2.76 20.56 -1.09
C VAL A 273 2.05 21.12 -2.32
N ALA A 274 0.88 21.75 -2.15
CA ALA A 274 0.19 22.52 -3.19
C ALA A 274 1.09 23.60 -3.80
N LEU A 275 1.96 24.24 -2.98
CA LEU A 275 2.95 25.22 -3.46
C LEU A 275 3.89 24.62 -4.53
N GLY A 276 4.41 23.41 -4.27
CA GLY A 276 5.24 22.70 -5.24
C GLY A 276 4.48 22.28 -6.50
N ALA A 277 3.16 22.06 -6.38
CA ALA A 277 2.30 21.78 -7.53
C ALA A 277 2.13 23.01 -8.42
N ASP A 278 1.98 24.21 -7.85
CA ASP A 278 1.89 25.47 -8.59
C ASP A 278 3.21 25.76 -9.32
N ILE A 279 4.35 25.58 -8.64
CA ILE A 279 5.68 25.74 -9.24
C ILE A 279 5.85 24.77 -10.43
N GLY A 280 5.51 23.50 -10.24
CA GLY A 280 5.59 22.47 -11.28
C GLY A 280 4.66 22.76 -12.47
N ALA A 281 3.44 23.25 -12.22
CA ALA A 281 2.50 23.60 -13.26
C ALA A 281 3.02 24.72 -14.17
N VAL A 282 3.68 25.74 -13.60
CA VAL A 282 4.31 26.81 -14.37
C VAL A 282 5.46 26.28 -15.23
N ALA A 283 6.32 25.43 -14.65
CA ALA A 283 7.44 24.81 -15.37
C ALA A 283 6.95 23.91 -16.52
N GLU A 284 5.95 23.06 -16.27
CA GLU A 284 5.33 22.20 -17.31
C GLU A 284 4.65 23.03 -18.41
N ALA A 285 3.99 24.14 -18.06
CA ALA A 285 3.39 25.04 -19.04
C ALA A 285 4.45 25.69 -19.97
N HIS A 286 5.58 26.11 -19.41
CA HIS A 286 6.72 26.62 -20.21
C HIS A 286 7.28 25.51 -21.12
N HIS A 287 7.48 24.31 -20.61
CA HIS A 287 7.95 23.16 -21.38
C HIS A 287 6.97 22.82 -22.52
N TYR A 288 5.66 22.83 -22.25
CA TYR A 288 4.63 22.62 -23.27
C TYR A 288 4.73 23.67 -24.40
N VAL A 289 4.81 24.97 -24.05
CA VAL A 289 4.93 26.03 -25.02
C VAL A 289 6.22 25.90 -25.84
N GLN A 290 7.33 25.57 -25.21
CA GLN A 290 8.62 25.47 -25.91
C GLN A 290 8.72 24.25 -26.82
N LYS A 291 8.13 23.10 -26.48
CA LYS A 291 8.35 21.84 -27.16
C LYS A 291 7.15 21.34 -27.97
N VAL A 292 5.94 21.51 -27.44
CA VAL A 292 4.74 20.98 -28.11
C VAL A 292 4.18 21.98 -29.12
N THR A 293 4.06 23.26 -28.76
CA THR A 293 3.54 24.27 -29.72
C THR A 293 4.48 24.53 -30.89
N THR A 294 5.76 24.23 -30.73
CA THR A 294 6.77 24.33 -31.80
C THR A 294 6.85 23.09 -32.69
N GLY A 295 6.15 22.02 -32.30
CA GLY A 295 6.14 20.74 -33.02
C GLY A 295 7.36 19.87 -32.76
N GLU A 296 8.19 20.18 -31.76
CA GLU A 296 9.34 19.34 -31.36
C GLU A 296 8.86 18.05 -30.66
N LEU A 297 7.82 18.14 -29.82
CA LEU A 297 7.13 17.00 -29.22
C LEU A 297 5.68 16.92 -29.71
N PRO A 298 5.13 15.72 -29.95
CA PRO A 298 3.73 15.56 -30.33
C PRO A 298 2.75 15.88 -29.19
N PHE A 299 3.16 15.66 -27.95
CA PHE A 299 2.42 15.95 -26.71
C PHE A 299 3.37 15.93 -25.51
N LEU A 300 2.88 16.33 -24.34
CA LEU A 300 3.60 16.26 -23.07
C LEU A 300 2.78 15.47 -22.06
N LEU A 301 3.41 14.48 -21.41
CA LEU A 301 2.86 13.70 -20.32
C LEU A 301 3.42 14.21 -18.98
N THR A 302 2.56 14.52 -18.01
CA THR A 302 2.98 15.03 -16.70
C THR A 302 3.59 13.93 -15.83
N SER A 303 4.51 14.26 -14.92
CA SER A 303 5.25 13.31 -14.08
C SER A 303 5.00 13.43 -12.58
N CYS A 304 3.97 14.16 -12.15
CA CYS A 304 3.67 14.43 -10.74
C CYS A 304 3.39 13.15 -9.90
N CYS A 305 3.07 12.01 -10.54
CA CYS A 305 2.80 10.73 -9.90
C CYS A 305 3.95 9.74 -10.11
N PRO A 306 4.73 9.36 -9.06
CA PRO A 306 5.84 8.41 -9.21
C PRO A 306 5.42 7.03 -9.75
N SER A 307 4.23 6.54 -9.38
CA SER A 307 3.71 5.28 -9.94
C SER A 307 3.44 5.38 -11.44
N TRP A 308 2.96 6.53 -11.92
CA TRP A 308 2.74 6.78 -13.32
C TRP A 308 4.07 6.86 -14.09
N ALA A 309 5.03 7.63 -13.59
CA ALA A 309 6.35 7.72 -14.20
C ALA A 309 7.05 6.36 -14.28
N MET A 310 6.94 5.55 -13.21
CA MET A 310 7.45 4.19 -13.19
C MET A 310 6.71 3.26 -14.17
N LEU A 311 5.40 3.44 -14.33
CA LEU A 311 4.61 2.69 -15.31
C LEU A 311 5.04 3.07 -16.72
N ALA A 312 5.17 4.34 -17.04
CA ALA A 312 5.64 4.80 -18.34
C ALA A 312 7.01 4.19 -18.67
N LYS A 313 7.96 4.30 -17.75
CA LYS A 313 9.31 3.74 -17.93
C LYS A 313 9.34 2.22 -18.14
N LYS A 314 8.50 1.45 -17.43
CA LYS A 314 8.51 -0.02 -17.50
C LYS A 314 7.71 -0.59 -18.68
N TYR A 315 6.60 0.06 -19.06
CA TYR A 315 5.63 -0.52 -19.98
C TYR A 315 5.47 0.27 -21.28
N PHE A 316 5.95 1.52 -21.32
CA PHE A 316 5.87 2.41 -22.47
C PHE A 316 7.19 3.15 -22.67
N PRO A 317 8.32 2.41 -22.80
CA PRO A 317 9.65 3.03 -22.94
C PRO A 317 9.77 3.97 -24.14
N ASP A 318 9.01 3.71 -25.22
CA ASP A 318 8.98 4.53 -26.43
C ASP A 318 8.35 5.92 -26.21
N LEU A 319 7.64 6.14 -25.09
CA LEU A 319 7.01 7.40 -24.73
C LEU A 319 7.76 8.16 -23.62
N ILE A 320 8.97 7.74 -23.29
CA ILE A 320 9.68 8.31 -22.14
C ILE A 320 10.15 9.75 -22.41
N ASP A 321 10.43 10.08 -23.66
CA ASP A 321 10.89 11.39 -24.11
C ASP A 321 9.76 12.43 -24.04
N GLU A 322 8.49 11.98 -24.12
CA GLU A 322 7.31 12.84 -23.95
C GLU A 322 6.89 13.00 -22.46
N VAL A 323 7.53 12.27 -21.55
CA VAL A 323 7.26 12.43 -20.11
C VAL A 323 8.05 13.60 -19.56
N SER A 324 7.33 14.55 -18.93
CA SER A 324 7.94 15.70 -18.25
C SER A 324 9.02 15.26 -17.27
N GLN A 325 10.16 15.93 -17.32
CA GLN A 325 11.26 15.73 -16.38
C GLN A 325 11.15 16.63 -15.14
N GLU A 326 10.06 17.39 -15.03
CA GLU A 326 9.83 18.27 -13.91
C GLU A 326 9.69 17.51 -12.58
N LEU A 327 10.09 18.19 -11.52
CA LEU A 327 10.05 17.60 -10.18
C LEU A 327 8.61 17.33 -9.75
N THR A 328 8.41 16.22 -9.02
CA THR A 328 7.11 16.04 -8.38
C THR A 328 6.85 17.16 -7.36
N PRO A 329 5.58 17.55 -7.12
CA PRO A 329 5.25 18.62 -6.15
C PRO A 329 5.92 18.46 -4.78
N MET A 330 5.97 17.23 -4.25
CA MET A 330 6.67 16.90 -3.02
C MET A 330 8.16 17.30 -3.09
N VAL A 331 8.87 16.88 -4.14
CA VAL A 331 10.31 17.16 -4.28
C VAL A 331 10.55 18.65 -4.53
N ALA A 332 9.67 19.33 -5.30
CA ALA A 332 9.77 20.78 -5.53
C ALA A 332 9.62 21.55 -4.22
N THR A 333 8.61 21.22 -3.40
CA THR A 333 8.41 21.83 -2.07
C THR A 333 9.61 21.56 -1.16
N ALA A 334 10.06 20.29 -1.07
CA ALA A 334 11.20 19.93 -0.23
C ALA A 334 12.49 20.68 -0.62
N ARG A 335 12.76 20.85 -1.92
CA ARG A 335 13.92 21.64 -2.39
C ARG A 335 13.79 23.11 -2.05
N THR A 336 12.60 23.69 -2.14
CA THR A 336 12.35 25.07 -1.73
C THR A 336 12.60 25.25 -0.23
N ILE A 337 12.10 24.33 0.59
CA ILE A 337 12.38 24.30 2.04
C ILE A 337 13.87 24.23 2.32
N LYS A 338 14.58 23.32 1.65
CA LYS A 338 16.03 23.14 1.82
C LYS A 338 16.88 24.34 1.40
N GLN A 339 16.39 25.21 0.50
CA GLN A 339 17.06 26.47 0.16
C GLN A 339 17.01 27.46 1.34
N GLN A 340 15.92 27.47 2.10
CA GLN A 340 15.72 28.36 3.26
C GLN A 340 16.30 27.74 4.54
N HIS A 341 16.18 26.43 4.71
CA HIS A 341 16.57 25.64 5.87
C HIS A 341 17.49 24.49 5.43
N PRO A 342 18.77 24.72 5.12
CA PRO A 342 19.67 23.71 4.56
C PRO A 342 19.85 22.46 5.42
N ASN A 343 19.79 22.62 6.76
CA ASN A 343 20.02 21.57 7.72
C ASN A 343 18.73 20.86 8.18
N ALA A 344 17.55 21.43 7.88
CA ALA A 344 16.28 20.84 8.30
C ALA A 344 16.02 19.48 7.66
N LYS A 345 15.44 18.57 8.42
CA LYS A 345 14.87 17.31 7.90
C LYS A 345 13.46 17.58 7.39
N VAL A 346 13.21 17.34 6.12
CA VAL A 346 11.89 17.55 5.51
C VAL A 346 11.12 16.25 5.54
N VAL A 347 9.90 16.28 6.10
CA VAL A 347 9.03 15.13 6.27
C VAL A 347 7.75 15.30 5.48
N PHE A 348 7.55 14.44 4.48
CA PHE A 348 6.32 14.39 3.72
C PHE A 348 5.21 13.63 4.45
N ILE A 349 4.09 14.32 4.71
CA ILE A 349 2.89 13.73 5.31
C ILE A 349 1.81 13.59 4.23
N GLY A 350 1.55 12.38 3.79
CA GLY A 350 0.57 12.14 2.72
C GLY A 350 0.15 10.69 2.55
N PRO A 351 -0.96 10.45 1.82
CA PRO A 351 -1.54 9.10 1.66
C PRO A 351 -0.90 8.28 0.53
N CYS A 352 0.07 8.82 -0.19
CA CYS A 352 0.60 8.20 -1.41
C CYS A 352 1.73 7.22 -1.08
N ALA A 353 1.48 5.92 -1.31
CA ALA A 353 2.49 4.88 -1.09
C ALA A 353 3.72 5.03 -2.03
N ALA A 354 3.54 5.50 -3.25
CA ALA A 354 4.64 5.65 -4.21
C ALA A 354 5.56 6.87 -3.95
N LYS A 355 5.21 7.71 -2.98
CA LYS A 355 6.04 8.84 -2.54
C LYS A 355 6.89 8.53 -1.29
N LYS A 356 6.87 7.30 -0.85
CA LYS A 356 7.71 6.79 0.23
C LYS A 356 9.12 6.48 -0.21
#